data_ae73c285db1d36d41a899dc92c26559e
#
_entry.id   ae73c285db1d36d41a899dc92c26559e
#
_cell.length_a   1.000
_cell.length_b   1.000
_cell.length_c   1.000
_cell.angle_alpha   90.00
_cell.angle_beta   90.00
_cell.angle_gamma   90.00
#
_symmetry.space_group_name_H-M   'P 1'
#
loop_
_entity.id
_entity.type
_entity.pdbx_description
1 polymer ?
#
loop_
_entity_poly.entity_id
_entity_poly.type
_entity_poly.pdbx_seq_one_letter_code
_entity_poly.pdbx_strand_id
1 'polypeptide(L)'
;MWTDENRGRYDRSRLRYPSDLTDAEWDLIRPLIPPCKRGGRRRTVALREVVNGLMYVLSTGCQWRAVPKDLPARSTLHDYLGLWRWSGTLDRIHHTLYVACREQAGREASPTAAIIDSQSVKSAEKGGPRSIRTATTPAKGSKAKSAMCWSTPRA
;
A
#
# COMPACT_ATOMS: atom_id res chain seq x y z
N MET A 1 6.12 12.28 -20.53
CA MET A 1 5.18 13.29 -21.08
C MET A 1 3.84 12.61 -21.33
N TRP A 2 2.71 13.22 -20.95
CA TRP A 2 1.39 12.66 -21.22
C TRP A 2 1.05 12.84 -22.69
N THR A 3 0.83 11.73 -23.40
CA THR A 3 0.35 11.71 -24.79
C THR A 3 -1.13 11.31 -24.81
N ASP A 4 -1.84 11.59 -25.89
CA ASP A 4 -3.26 11.23 -26.02
C ASP A 4 -3.48 9.71 -25.95
N GLU A 5 -2.54 8.92 -26.47
CA GLU A 5 -2.54 7.46 -26.32
C GLU A 5 -2.45 7.01 -24.85
N ASN A 6 -1.58 7.67 -24.08
CA ASN A 6 -1.41 7.37 -22.66
C ASN A 6 -2.64 7.77 -21.83
N ARG A 7 -3.35 8.85 -22.21
CA ARG A 7 -4.56 9.28 -21.51
C ARG A 7 -5.65 8.21 -21.54
N GLY A 8 -5.92 7.63 -22.72
CA GLY A 8 -6.92 6.55 -22.83
C GLY A 8 -6.60 5.32 -21.99
N ARG A 9 -5.30 4.97 -21.89
CA ARG A 9 -4.83 3.81 -21.10
C ARG A 9 -4.96 4.02 -19.59
N TYR A 10 -4.80 5.26 -19.12
CA TYR A 10 -4.86 5.60 -17.70
C TYR A 10 -6.14 6.34 -17.30
N ASP A 11 -7.12 6.41 -18.19
CA ASP A 11 -8.42 6.99 -17.88
C ASP A 11 -9.20 6.14 -16.90
N ARG A 12 -9.47 6.71 -15.73
CA ARG A 12 -10.24 6.10 -14.62
C ARG A 12 -11.59 6.77 -14.43
N SER A 13 -12.03 7.59 -15.38
CA SER A 13 -13.30 8.34 -15.30
C SER A 13 -14.54 7.44 -15.23
N ARG A 14 -14.43 6.20 -15.73
CA ARG A 14 -15.51 5.19 -15.71
C ARG A 14 -15.60 4.43 -14.38
N LEU A 15 -14.61 4.55 -13.51
CA LEU A 15 -14.62 3.89 -12.21
C LEU A 15 -15.42 4.74 -11.22
N ARG A 16 -16.08 4.11 -10.24
CA ARG A 16 -16.79 4.80 -9.16
C ARG A 16 -15.87 5.79 -8.43
N TYR A 17 -14.65 5.33 -8.10
CA TYR A 17 -13.56 6.16 -7.59
C TYR A 17 -12.31 5.97 -8.45
N PRO A 18 -11.49 7.01 -8.66
CA PRO A 18 -10.23 6.88 -9.40
C PRO A 18 -9.26 5.86 -8.79
N SER A 19 -9.44 5.53 -7.52
CA SER A 19 -8.66 4.53 -6.77
C SER A 19 -9.18 3.11 -6.92
N ASP A 20 -10.37 2.89 -7.49
CA ASP A 20 -10.93 1.55 -7.67
C ASP A 20 -10.10 0.75 -8.67
N LEU A 21 -10.02 -0.56 -8.44
CA LEU A 21 -9.31 -1.47 -9.31
C LEU A 21 -10.06 -1.69 -10.63
N THR A 22 -9.33 -1.64 -11.73
CA THR A 22 -9.80 -2.16 -13.02
C THR A 22 -9.94 -3.69 -12.95
N ASP A 23 -10.63 -4.29 -13.93
CA ASP A 23 -10.78 -5.75 -13.96
C ASP A 23 -9.43 -6.44 -14.15
N ALA A 24 -8.56 -5.89 -15.00
CA ALA A 24 -7.22 -6.41 -15.22
C ALA A 24 -6.35 -6.36 -13.94
N GLU A 25 -6.40 -5.26 -13.19
CA GLU A 25 -5.70 -5.13 -11.91
C GLU A 25 -6.26 -6.12 -10.87
N TRP A 26 -7.58 -6.32 -10.85
CA TRP A 26 -8.22 -7.29 -9.97
C TRP A 26 -7.80 -8.72 -10.29
N ASP A 27 -7.74 -9.10 -11.56
CA ASP A 27 -7.33 -10.45 -11.98
C ASP A 27 -5.88 -10.76 -11.60
N LEU A 28 -5.00 -9.76 -11.59
CA LEU A 28 -3.62 -9.91 -11.11
C LEU A 28 -3.53 -10.19 -9.61
N ILE A 29 -4.34 -9.52 -8.78
CA ILE A 29 -4.22 -9.61 -7.33
C ILE A 29 -5.12 -10.67 -6.70
N ARG A 30 -6.22 -11.03 -7.35
CA ARG A 30 -7.19 -12.02 -6.86
C ARG A 30 -6.55 -13.33 -6.40
N PRO A 31 -5.62 -13.95 -7.16
CA PRO A 31 -4.99 -15.21 -6.74
C PRO A 31 -4.06 -15.07 -5.52
N LEU A 32 -3.62 -13.85 -5.20
CA LEU A 32 -2.73 -13.59 -4.07
C LEU A 32 -3.48 -13.50 -2.73
N ILE A 33 -4.81 -13.31 -2.79
CA ILE A 33 -5.64 -13.17 -1.61
C ILE A 33 -5.95 -14.56 -1.04
N PRO A 34 -5.63 -14.81 0.24
CA PRO A 34 -5.84 -16.11 0.84
C PRO A 34 -7.34 -16.49 0.87
N PRO A 35 -7.67 -17.76 0.66
CA PRO A 35 -9.04 -18.26 0.75
C PRO A 35 -9.61 -18.08 2.17
N CYS A 36 -10.91 -18.30 2.32
CA CYS A 36 -11.55 -18.33 3.63
C CYS A 36 -10.92 -19.42 4.53
N LYS A 37 -10.73 -19.11 5.79
CA LYS A 37 -10.34 -20.13 6.77
C LYS A 37 -11.42 -21.22 6.84
N ARG A 38 -11.00 -22.48 6.95
CA ARG A 38 -11.91 -23.59 7.22
C ARG A 38 -12.46 -23.44 8.65
N GLY A 39 -13.79 -23.48 8.78
CA GLY A 39 -14.46 -23.21 10.06
C GLY A 39 -14.71 -21.72 10.31
N GLY A 40 -15.69 -21.41 11.14
CA GLY A 40 -16.11 -20.07 11.46
C GLY A 40 -17.18 -19.48 10.50
N ARG A 41 -17.50 -18.22 10.72
CA ARG A 41 -18.54 -17.50 9.94
C ARG A 41 -18.11 -17.34 8.50
N ARG A 42 -19.03 -17.66 7.59
CA ARG A 42 -18.83 -17.48 6.14
C ARG A 42 -18.52 -16.02 5.80
N ARG A 43 -17.55 -15.81 4.92
CA ARG A 43 -17.23 -14.48 4.39
C ARG A 43 -18.39 -13.98 3.52
N THR A 44 -18.96 -12.84 3.85
CA THR A 44 -20.08 -12.23 3.13
C THR A 44 -19.65 -11.02 2.29
N VAL A 45 -18.51 -10.42 2.60
CA VAL A 45 -18.02 -9.22 1.91
C VAL A 45 -17.27 -9.59 0.63
N ALA A 46 -17.52 -8.83 -0.44
CA ALA A 46 -16.77 -8.92 -1.68
C ALA A 46 -15.32 -8.42 -1.48
N LEU A 47 -14.34 -9.28 -1.73
CA LEU A 47 -12.92 -8.95 -1.50
C LEU A 47 -12.43 -7.80 -2.38
N ARG A 48 -12.95 -7.69 -3.61
CA ARG A 48 -12.64 -6.57 -4.50
C ARG A 48 -13.03 -5.24 -3.85
N GLU A 49 -14.22 -5.17 -3.24
CA GLU A 49 -14.67 -3.98 -2.55
C GLU A 49 -13.81 -3.65 -1.31
N VAL A 50 -13.29 -4.68 -0.63
CA VAL A 50 -12.35 -4.46 0.48
C VAL A 50 -11.06 -3.83 -0.05
N VAL A 51 -10.51 -4.34 -1.15
CA VAL A 51 -9.30 -3.75 -1.75
C VAL A 51 -9.59 -2.35 -2.25
N ASN A 52 -10.71 -2.11 -2.94
CA ASN A 52 -11.12 -0.77 -3.39
C ASN A 52 -11.20 0.21 -2.20
N GLY A 53 -11.80 -0.21 -1.09
CA GLY A 53 -11.88 0.60 0.12
C GLY A 53 -10.51 0.94 0.72
N LEU A 54 -9.58 -0.02 0.73
CA LEU A 54 -8.21 0.22 1.18
C LEU A 54 -7.46 1.17 0.23
N MET A 55 -7.60 0.98 -1.09
CA MET A 55 -7.01 1.86 -2.10
C MET A 55 -7.59 3.28 -2.02
N TYR A 56 -8.88 3.42 -1.72
CA TYR A 56 -9.51 4.72 -1.48
C TYR A 56 -8.87 5.45 -0.29
N VAL A 57 -8.71 4.77 0.85
CA VAL A 57 -8.06 5.36 2.03
C VAL A 57 -6.61 5.73 1.74
N LEU A 58 -5.86 4.88 1.02
CA LEU A 58 -4.47 5.14 0.66
C LEU A 58 -4.33 6.33 -0.29
N SER A 59 -5.22 6.46 -1.27
CA SER A 59 -5.13 7.51 -2.29
C SER A 59 -5.60 8.87 -1.78
N THR A 60 -6.61 8.91 -0.91
CA THR A 60 -7.19 10.15 -0.39
C THR A 60 -6.54 10.61 0.92
N GLY A 61 -5.91 9.70 1.66
CA GLY A 61 -5.40 9.98 3.01
C GLY A 61 -6.52 10.29 4.01
N CYS A 62 -7.77 9.93 3.71
CA CYS A 62 -8.91 10.26 4.55
C CYS A 62 -8.86 9.52 5.90
N GLN A 63 -9.52 10.10 6.89
CA GLN A 63 -9.74 9.40 8.16
C GLN A 63 -10.64 8.19 7.94
N TRP A 64 -10.44 7.10 8.70
CA TRP A 64 -11.29 5.90 8.65
C TRP A 64 -12.78 6.17 8.83
N ARG A 65 -13.14 7.24 9.52
CA ARG A 65 -14.54 7.66 9.70
C ARG A 65 -15.15 8.30 8.47
N ALA A 66 -14.32 8.79 7.57
CA ALA A 66 -14.72 9.48 6.34
C ALA A 66 -14.82 8.55 5.13
N VAL A 67 -14.64 7.24 5.33
CA VAL A 67 -14.85 6.25 4.25
C VAL A 67 -16.31 6.29 3.80
N PRO A 68 -16.57 6.41 2.48
CA PRO A 68 -17.91 6.44 1.92
C PRO A 68 -18.75 5.21 2.27
N LYS A 69 -20.07 5.38 2.39
CA LYS A 69 -20.99 4.32 2.80
C LYS A 69 -21.22 3.23 1.73
N ASP A 70 -20.89 3.51 0.50
CA ASP A 70 -20.95 2.57 -0.64
C ASP A 70 -19.74 1.64 -0.69
N LEU A 71 -18.71 1.89 0.13
CA LEU A 71 -17.61 0.99 0.40
C LEU A 71 -17.88 0.17 1.67
N PRO A 72 -17.18 -0.97 1.89
CA PRO A 72 -17.34 -1.75 3.09
C PRO A 72 -17.08 -0.93 4.36
N ALA A 73 -17.76 -1.28 5.45
CA ALA A 73 -17.65 -0.58 6.72
C ALA A 73 -16.19 -0.46 7.16
N ARG A 74 -15.83 0.68 7.76
CA ARG A 74 -14.46 0.97 8.23
C ARG A 74 -13.85 -0.13 9.10
N SER A 75 -14.67 -0.77 9.97
CA SER A 75 -14.22 -1.87 10.82
C SER A 75 -13.78 -3.07 9.97
N THR A 76 -14.56 -3.41 8.95
CA THR A 76 -14.23 -4.48 8.01
C THR A 76 -12.93 -4.18 7.27
N LEU A 77 -12.77 -2.97 6.75
CA LEU A 77 -11.55 -2.56 6.05
C LEU A 77 -10.33 -2.64 6.97
N HIS A 78 -10.46 -2.15 8.21
CA HIS A 78 -9.39 -2.17 9.20
C HIS A 78 -9.00 -3.60 9.61
N ASP A 79 -9.98 -4.48 9.80
CA ASP A 79 -9.74 -5.89 10.14
C ASP A 79 -9.02 -6.62 9.01
N TYR A 80 -9.43 -6.39 7.75
CA TYR A 80 -8.74 -6.97 6.59
C TYR A 80 -7.34 -6.39 6.41
N LEU A 81 -7.14 -5.09 6.64
CA LEU A 81 -5.81 -4.47 6.61
C LEU A 81 -4.88 -5.15 7.62
N GLY A 82 -5.35 -5.32 8.87
CA GLY A 82 -4.59 -5.99 9.92
C GLY A 82 -4.28 -7.45 9.56
N LEU A 83 -5.28 -8.19 9.08
CA LEU A 83 -5.13 -9.59 8.68
C LEU A 83 -4.13 -9.76 7.53
N TRP A 84 -4.25 -8.94 6.49
CA TRP A 84 -3.41 -9.03 5.30
C TRP A 84 -1.98 -8.51 5.53
N ARG A 85 -1.82 -7.54 6.42
CA ARG A 85 -0.50 -7.11 6.90
C ARG A 85 0.20 -8.25 7.64
N TRP A 86 -0.49 -8.87 8.59
CA TRP A 86 0.06 -9.98 9.37
C TRP A 86 0.43 -11.20 8.52
N SER A 87 -0.39 -11.52 7.52
CA SER A 87 -0.17 -12.68 6.62
C SER A 87 0.81 -12.40 5.48
N GLY A 88 1.38 -11.18 5.36
CA GLY A 88 2.23 -10.78 4.24
C GLY A 88 1.50 -10.67 2.89
N THR A 89 0.16 -10.68 2.91
CA THR A 89 -0.64 -10.60 1.68
C THR A 89 -0.49 -9.23 1.00
N LEU A 90 -0.42 -8.15 1.78
CA LEU A 90 -0.23 -6.80 1.23
C LEU A 90 1.13 -6.66 0.55
N ASP A 91 2.18 -7.24 1.11
CA ASP A 91 3.52 -7.19 0.54
C ASP A 91 3.56 -7.95 -0.80
N ARG A 92 2.89 -9.10 -0.89
CA ARG A 92 2.77 -9.85 -2.16
C ARG A 92 1.99 -9.07 -3.21
N ILE A 93 0.86 -8.46 -2.84
CA ILE A 93 0.06 -7.62 -3.74
C ILE A 93 0.91 -6.44 -4.24
N HIS A 94 1.54 -5.72 -3.33
CA HIS A 94 2.40 -4.60 -3.66
C HIS A 94 3.53 -5.02 -4.62
N HIS A 95 4.24 -6.09 -4.31
CA HIS A 95 5.33 -6.59 -5.16
C HIS A 95 4.85 -6.96 -6.56
N THR A 96 3.73 -7.68 -6.67
CA THR A 96 3.16 -8.08 -7.97
C THR A 96 2.77 -6.87 -8.82
N LEU A 97 2.07 -5.89 -8.22
CA LEU A 97 1.68 -4.66 -8.92
C LEU A 97 2.92 -3.82 -9.30
N TYR A 98 3.92 -3.76 -8.41
CA TYR A 98 5.16 -3.05 -8.67
C TYR A 98 5.91 -3.64 -9.87
N VAL A 99 6.06 -4.97 -9.93
CA VAL A 99 6.71 -5.66 -11.06
C VAL A 99 5.93 -5.41 -12.34
N ALA A 100 4.61 -5.60 -12.34
CA ALA A 100 3.76 -5.38 -13.50
C ALA A 100 3.86 -3.94 -14.03
N CYS A 101 3.88 -2.93 -13.14
CA CYS A 101 4.05 -1.54 -13.53
C CYS A 101 5.42 -1.27 -14.17
N ARG A 102 6.49 -1.88 -13.64
CA ARG A 102 7.84 -1.71 -14.21
C ARG A 102 7.94 -2.34 -15.59
N GLU A 103 7.47 -3.57 -15.74
CA GLU A 103 7.48 -4.29 -17.02
C GLU A 103 6.65 -3.57 -18.08
N GLN A 104 5.47 -3.04 -17.72
CA GLN A 104 4.66 -2.21 -18.62
C GLN A 104 5.37 -0.92 -19.05
N ALA A 105 6.25 -0.38 -18.20
CA ALA A 105 7.08 0.78 -18.51
C ALA A 105 8.37 0.41 -19.28
N GLY A 106 8.55 -0.86 -19.70
CA GLY A 106 9.76 -1.34 -20.37
C GLY A 106 10.99 -1.35 -19.47
N ARG A 107 10.80 -1.46 -18.16
CA ARG A 107 11.88 -1.51 -17.15
C ARG A 107 12.01 -2.92 -16.59
N GLU A 108 13.23 -3.28 -16.18
CA GLU A 108 13.45 -4.54 -15.48
C GLU A 108 12.65 -4.63 -14.18
N ALA A 109 12.20 -5.84 -13.84
CA ALA A 109 11.42 -6.10 -12.62
C ALA A 109 12.13 -5.62 -11.35
N SER A 110 13.45 -5.81 -11.27
CA SER A 110 14.28 -5.35 -10.15
C SER A 110 14.96 -4.02 -10.47
N PRO A 111 14.90 -3.03 -9.56
CA PRO A 111 15.62 -1.78 -9.75
C PRO A 111 17.13 -2.02 -9.64
N THR A 112 17.90 -1.43 -10.56
CA THR A 112 19.36 -1.48 -10.54
C THR A 112 19.99 -0.39 -9.66
N ALA A 113 19.20 0.64 -9.30
CA ALA A 113 19.64 1.74 -8.46
C ALA A 113 18.51 2.22 -7.55
N ALA A 114 18.85 2.68 -6.36
CA ALA A 114 17.96 3.34 -5.42
C ALA A 114 18.58 4.64 -4.91
N ILE A 115 17.76 5.69 -4.81
CA ILE A 115 18.17 6.95 -4.20
C ILE A 115 17.52 7.00 -2.82
N ILE A 116 18.34 7.10 -1.79
CA ILE A 116 17.86 7.20 -0.40
C ILE A 116 18.05 8.66 0.03
N ASP A 117 16.94 9.32 0.36
CA ASP A 117 16.98 10.64 0.99
C ASP A 117 17.37 10.48 2.47
N SER A 118 18.48 11.08 2.85
CA SER A 118 19.00 11.05 4.22
C SER A 118 18.61 12.27 5.06
N GLN A 119 17.61 13.03 4.63
CA GLN A 119 17.17 14.20 5.39
C GLN A 119 16.59 13.79 6.75
N SER A 120 17.05 14.47 7.79
CA SER A 120 16.48 14.30 9.13
C SER A 120 15.18 15.10 9.25
N VAL A 121 14.11 14.43 9.62
CA VAL A 121 12.83 15.08 9.94
C VAL A 121 12.80 15.41 11.42
N LYS A 122 12.50 16.67 11.77
CA LYS A 122 12.25 17.05 13.17
C LYS A 122 10.99 16.34 13.65
N SER A 123 11.10 15.53 14.70
CA SER A 123 9.92 14.97 15.35
C SER A 123 9.14 16.09 16.06
N ALA A 124 7.80 16.01 16.05
CA ALA A 124 6.97 16.93 16.80
C ALA A 124 7.25 16.79 18.31
N GLU A 125 7.50 17.89 19.00
CA GLU A 125 7.84 17.91 20.44
C GLU A 125 6.68 17.47 21.38
N LYS A 126 5.47 17.33 20.87
CA LYS A 126 4.29 16.87 21.62
C LYS A 126 3.86 15.47 21.17
N GLY A 127 4.62 14.47 21.52
CA GLY A 127 4.10 13.11 21.65
C GLY A 127 3.56 12.92 23.07
N GLY A 128 2.32 12.42 23.18
CA GLY A 128 1.75 12.03 24.47
C GLY A 128 2.59 10.94 25.16
N PRO A 129 2.25 10.51 26.40
CA PRO A 129 3.09 9.69 27.28
C PRO A 129 3.45 8.28 26.77
N ARG A 130 3.11 7.93 25.53
CA ARG A 130 3.57 6.77 24.77
C ARG A 130 4.39 7.17 23.55
N SER A 131 5.15 8.23 23.64
CA SER A 131 6.08 8.63 22.60
C SER A 131 7.03 7.48 22.31
N ILE A 132 6.95 6.96 21.10
CA ILE A 132 8.05 6.27 20.43
C ILE A 132 9.27 7.13 20.65
N ARG A 133 10.34 6.57 21.19
CA ARG A 133 11.60 7.25 21.50
C ARG A 133 11.95 8.23 20.37
N THR A 134 11.92 9.50 20.69
CA THR A 134 12.37 10.56 19.81
C THR A 134 13.74 10.19 19.27
N ALA A 135 13.86 10.11 17.95
CA ALA A 135 15.17 10.11 17.32
C ALA A 135 15.85 11.44 17.70
N THR A 136 16.67 11.39 18.73
CA THR A 136 17.48 12.52 19.17
C THR A 136 18.34 12.91 17.99
N THR A 137 18.21 14.12 17.51
CA THR A 137 19.11 14.68 16.50
C THR A 137 20.51 14.56 17.07
N PRO A 138 21.44 13.81 16.43
CA PRO A 138 22.79 13.72 16.95
C PRO A 138 23.40 15.09 16.89
N ALA A 139 24.01 15.49 18.01
CA ALA A 139 24.83 16.69 18.06
C ALA A 139 25.89 16.63 16.94
N LYS A 140 26.20 17.79 16.36
CA LYS A 140 27.17 17.96 15.29
C LYS A 140 28.41 17.10 15.56
N GLY A 141 28.59 15.97 14.84
CA GLY A 141 29.76 15.11 14.97
C GLY A 141 29.53 13.60 15.11
N SER A 142 28.28 13.11 15.29
CA SER A 142 28.01 11.67 15.36
C SER A 142 27.57 11.10 14.00
N LYS A 143 28.28 10.07 13.56
CA LYS A 143 27.96 9.34 12.31
C LYS A 143 26.53 8.80 12.36
N ALA A 144 25.71 9.18 11.39
CA ALA A 144 24.37 8.66 11.22
C ALA A 144 24.41 7.14 11.10
N LYS A 145 23.67 6.43 11.96
CA LYS A 145 23.45 5.00 11.76
C LYS A 145 22.47 4.84 10.61
N SER A 146 22.93 4.17 9.57
CA SER A 146 22.20 3.79 8.37
C SER A 146 20.85 3.17 8.72
N ALA A 147 19.80 3.70 8.10
CA ALA A 147 18.48 3.14 8.15
C ALA A 147 18.46 1.77 7.46
N MET A 148 17.64 0.87 8.01
CA MET A 148 17.47 -0.51 7.63
C MET A 148 17.42 -0.74 6.13
N CYS A 149 18.41 -1.50 5.65
CA CYS A 149 18.39 -2.12 4.34
C CYS A 149 17.42 -3.31 4.40
N TRP A 150 16.39 -3.29 3.59
CA TRP A 150 15.58 -4.47 3.32
C TRP A 150 16.40 -5.40 2.44
N SER A 151 17.03 -6.40 3.04
CA SER A 151 17.66 -7.49 2.29
C SER A 151 16.58 -8.45 1.83
N THR A 152 16.39 -8.59 0.53
CA THR A 152 15.68 -9.69 -0.10
C THR A 152 16.37 -11.01 0.22
N PRO A 153 15.65 -12.06 0.64
CA PRO A 153 16.25 -13.38 0.72
C PRO A 153 16.60 -13.87 -0.68
N ARG A 154 17.83 -14.28 -0.86
CA ARG A 154 18.25 -15.06 -2.03
C ARG A 154 17.52 -16.40 -2.04
N ALA A 155 16.99 -16.77 -3.20
CA ALA A 155 16.59 -18.14 -3.50
C ALA A 155 17.78 -19.08 -3.44
#